data_1b6e2628ff161299e6e735b3a708a4cd
#
_entry.id   1b6e2628ff161299e6e735b3a708a4cd
#
_cell.length_a   1.000
_cell.length_b   1.000
_cell.length_c   1.000
_cell.angle_alpha   90.00
_cell.angle_beta   90.00
_cell.angle_gamma   90.00
#
_symmetry.space_group_name_H-M   'P 1'
#
loop_
_entity.id
_entity.type
_entity.pdbx_description
1 polymer ?
#
loop_
_entity_poly.entity_id
_entity_poly.type
_entity_poly.pdbx_seq_one_letter_code
_entity_poly.pdbx_strand_id
1 'polypeptide(L)'
;MLFPEAFQNLPAPAGPELFEVDRLLKGSGLLRLSRGGLNLWAVERQPAFLFMKKGGIDFYIKGGISFFNCRHLLMENIRPCGDGYEMEYEGTGQYYQPFGEYQGTNDWWEMDHSRRRTSGHLSVKVKATVTPVDDGFDIRVQTWGCPASTIRFEFGILPNVLIRGEGYRIPANAGGSLVATKGELELFDGKDTVSVGPGFAVNDVIKGLFGVGGPVQPLFQRRDKF
;
A
#
# COMPACT_ATOMS: atom_id res chain seq x y z
N MET A 1 3.35 -34.66 2.20
CA MET A 1 4.77 -34.97 2.48
C MET A 1 5.58 -34.43 1.32
N LEU A 2 6.11 -33.21 1.44
CA LEU A 2 6.83 -32.49 0.37
C LEU A 2 8.32 -32.66 0.59
N PHE A 3 8.91 -33.36 -0.29
CA PHE A 3 10.30 -33.51 -0.74
C PHE A 3 11.41 -32.83 0.08
N PRO A 4 11.87 -33.37 1.20
CA PRO A 4 13.00 -32.81 1.95
C PRO A 4 14.33 -32.95 1.19
N GLU A 5 14.47 -33.92 0.30
CA GLU A 5 15.75 -34.22 -0.38
C GLU A 5 16.08 -33.29 -1.54
N ALA A 6 15.09 -32.67 -2.18
CA ALA A 6 15.30 -31.76 -3.30
C ALA A 6 15.95 -30.41 -2.89
N PHE A 7 15.90 -30.06 -1.59
CA PHE A 7 16.46 -28.80 -1.10
C PHE A 7 17.84 -28.91 -0.49
N GLN A 8 18.35 -30.12 -0.27
CA GLN A 8 19.65 -30.34 0.40
C GLN A 8 20.86 -30.08 -0.49
N ASN A 9 20.68 -29.98 -1.81
CA ASN A 9 21.75 -29.77 -2.80
C ASN A 9 21.61 -28.48 -3.60
N LEU A 10 20.81 -27.52 -3.14
CA LEU A 10 20.82 -26.21 -3.77
C LEU A 10 22.14 -25.53 -3.42
N PRO A 11 22.90 -25.02 -4.41
CA PRO A 11 24.07 -24.21 -4.14
C PRO A 11 23.65 -23.07 -3.21
N ALA A 12 24.49 -22.76 -2.22
CA ALA A 12 24.29 -21.58 -1.40
C ALA A 12 23.99 -20.42 -2.32
N PRO A 13 22.93 -19.63 -2.08
CA PRO A 13 22.65 -18.49 -2.91
C PRO A 13 23.92 -17.65 -2.96
N ALA A 14 24.40 -17.38 -4.17
CA ALA A 14 25.48 -16.42 -4.38
C ALA A 14 25.12 -15.20 -3.54
N GLY A 15 26.08 -14.67 -2.77
CA GLY A 15 25.85 -13.52 -1.93
C GLY A 15 25.14 -12.42 -2.72
N PRO A 16 24.47 -11.47 -2.10
CA PRO A 16 23.69 -10.46 -2.78
C PRO A 16 24.62 -9.67 -3.71
N GLU A 17 24.73 -10.16 -4.93
CA GLU A 17 25.29 -9.34 -5.99
C GLU A 17 24.27 -8.21 -6.17
N LEU A 18 24.75 -6.98 -6.05
CA LEU A 18 23.96 -5.74 -6.22
C LEU A 18 23.62 -5.55 -7.69
N PHE A 19 22.93 -6.51 -8.28
CA PHE A 19 22.44 -6.37 -9.65
C PHE A 19 21.21 -5.49 -9.65
N GLU A 20 21.24 -4.49 -10.50
CA GLU A 20 20.03 -3.80 -10.88
C GLU A 20 19.08 -4.80 -11.55
N VAL A 21 17.90 -4.92 -11.01
CA VAL A 21 16.84 -5.81 -11.52
C VAL A 21 15.70 -4.95 -12.01
N ASP A 22 15.26 -5.26 -13.22
CA ASP A 22 14.05 -4.69 -13.81
C ASP A 22 13.30 -5.80 -14.53
N ARG A 23 12.29 -6.37 -13.87
CA ARG A 23 11.59 -7.54 -14.41
C ARG A 23 10.10 -7.50 -14.10
N LEU A 24 9.29 -7.39 -15.15
CA LEU A 24 7.85 -7.55 -15.11
C LEU A 24 7.44 -8.98 -15.51
N LEU A 25 6.80 -9.68 -14.59
CA LEU A 25 6.22 -11.01 -14.81
C LEU A 25 4.71 -10.86 -15.10
N LYS A 26 4.37 -10.54 -16.34
CA LYS A 26 3.00 -10.19 -16.76
C LYS A 26 1.95 -11.26 -16.38
N GLY A 27 2.29 -12.53 -16.50
CA GLY A 27 1.34 -13.63 -16.20
C GLY A 27 0.98 -13.77 -14.71
N SER A 28 1.78 -13.21 -13.80
CA SER A 28 1.54 -13.25 -12.36
C SER A 28 1.21 -11.88 -11.75
N GLY A 29 1.17 -10.80 -12.54
CA GLY A 29 0.96 -9.45 -12.02
C GLY A 29 2.03 -9.02 -11.01
N LEU A 30 3.28 -9.41 -11.24
CA LEU A 30 4.40 -9.15 -10.36
C LEU A 30 5.49 -8.35 -11.07
N LEU A 31 5.86 -7.23 -10.49
CA LEU A 31 7.03 -6.45 -10.87
C LEU A 31 8.11 -6.61 -9.80
N ARG A 32 9.36 -6.78 -10.23
CA ARG A 32 10.54 -6.74 -9.36
C ARG A 32 11.54 -5.71 -9.89
N LEU A 33 11.93 -4.80 -9.02
CA LEU A 33 12.96 -3.78 -9.28
C LEU A 33 14.04 -3.84 -8.20
N SER A 34 15.27 -3.44 -8.53
CA SER A 34 16.35 -3.28 -7.56
C SER A 34 17.21 -2.07 -7.92
N ARG A 35 17.46 -1.17 -6.98
CA ARG A 35 18.32 0.01 -7.11
C ARG A 35 19.01 0.30 -5.79
N GLY A 36 20.32 0.55 -5.81
CA GLY A 36 21.10 0.92 -4.63
C GLY A 36 21.02 -0.10 -3.48
N GLY A 37 20.80 -1.39 -3.78
CA GLY A 37 20.56 -2.44 -2.78
C GLY A 37 19.15 -2.48 -2.21
N LEU A 38 18.28 -1.50 -2.54
CA LEU A 38 16.85 -1.54 -2.22
C LEU A 38 16.11 -2.35 -3.29
N ASN A 39 15.46 -3.41 -2.86
CA ASN A 39 14.59 -4.23 -3.69
C ASN A 39 13.14 -3.79 -3.50
N LEU A 40 12.39 -3.71 -4.60
CA LEU A 40 10.97 -3.43 -4.64
C LEU A 40 10.24 -4.53 -5.41
N TRP A 41 9.12 -4.96 -4.86
CA TRP A 41 8.14 -5.80 -5.55
C TRP A 41 6.80 -5.08 -5.57
N ALA A 42 6.19 -4.96 -6.75
CA ALA A 42 4.80 -4.53 -6.89
C ALA A 42 3.95 -5.74 -7.25
N VAL A 43 2.79 -5.88 -6.59
CA VAL A 43 1.91 -7.04 -6.72
C VAL A 43 0.50 -6.56 -6.99
N GLU A 44 -0.11 -7.07 -8.08
CA GLU A 44 -1.49 -6.75 -8.42
C GLU A 44 -2.49 -7.35 -7.43
N ARG A 45 -3.63 -6.65 -7.27
CA ARG A 45 -4.81 -7.11 -6.53
C ARG A 45 -4.56 -7.44 -5.07
N GLN A 46 -3.55 -6.81 -4.47
CA GLN A 46 -3.23 -6.99 -3.06
C GLN A 46 -3.42 -5.66 -2.30
N PRO A 47 -3.97 -5.70 -1.07
CA PRO A 47 -4.02 -4.50 -0.21
C PRO A 47 -2.65 -3.89 0.03
N ALA A 48 -1.63 -4.73 0.29
CA ALA A 48 -0.24 -4.34 0.26
C ALA A 48 0.27 -4.53 -1.18
N PHE A 49 0.36 -3.46 -1.94
CA PHE A 49 0.70 -3.52 -3.35
C PHE A 49 2.18 -3.28 -3.65
N LEU A 50 2.94 -2.73 -2.69
CA LEU A 50 4.39 -2.58 -2.76
C LEU A 50 5.05 -3.21 -1.54
N PHE A 51 6.10 -3.97 -1.78
CA PHE A 51 6.97 -4.55 -0.77
C PHE A 51 8.39 -4.09 -1.03
N MET A 52 9.13 -3.73 0.00
CA MET A 52 10.49 -3.23 -0.11
C MET A 52 11.40 -3.86 0.92
N LYS A 53 12.67 -4.09 0.50
CA LYS A 53 13.69 -4.68 1.34
C LYS A 53 15.07 -4.15 1.04
N LYS A 54 15.81 -3.78 2.11
CA LYS A 54 17.24 -3.46 2.07
C LYS A 54 17.89 -3.98 3.35
N GLY A 55 18.82 -4.91 3.21
CA GLY A 55 19.43 -5.55 4.38
C GLY A 55 18.41 -6.21 5.31
N GLY A 56 18.41 -5.79 6.58
CA GLY A 56 17.44 -6.20 7.60
C GLY A 56 16.16 -5.37 7.61
N ILE A 57 16.07 -4.31 6.81
CA ILE A 57 14.89 -3.46 6.70
C ILE A 57 13.91 -4.09 5.72
N ASP A 58 12.72 -4.44 6.20
CA ASP A 58 11.67 -5.06 5.40
C ASP A 58 10.34 -4.37 5.72
N PHE A 59 9.66 -3.85 4.71
CA PHE A 59 8.41 -3.14 4.87
C PHE A 59 7.53 -3.24 3.63
N TYR A 60 6.23 -2.98 3.80
CA TYR A 60 5.28 -2.93 2.71
C TYR A 60 4.43 -1.67 2.78
N ILE A 61 3.84 -1.30 1.65
CA ILE A 61 2.91 -0.18 1.52
C ILE A 61 1.54 -0.68 1.15
N LYS A 62 0.53 -0.31 1.95
CA LYS A 62 -0.88 -0.47 1.64
C LYS A 62 -1.47 0.87 1.24
N GLY A 63 -2.31 0.85 0.22
CA GLY A 63 -3.17 1.98 -0.10
C GLY A 63 -4.57 1.77 0.46
N GLY A 64 -5.05 2.73 1.24
CA GLY A 64 -6.43 2.78 1.71
C GLY A 64 -7.16 3.96 1.10
N ILE A 65 -8.45 3.81 0.83
CA ILE A 65 -9.30 4.86 0.31
C ILE A 65 -10.62 4.91 1.10
N SER A 66 -11.08 6.12 1.42
CA SER A 66 -12.40 6.33 2.01
C SER A 66 -13.41 6.70 0.93
N PHE A 67 -13.93 5.68 0.25
CA PHE A 67 -14.87 5.85 -0.86
C PHE A 67 -15.87 4.69 -0.90
N PHE A 68 -17.10 4.91 -0.44
CA PHE A 68 -18.15 3.91 -0.30
C PHE A 68 -17.63 2.61 0.39
N ASN A 69 -17.78 1.44 -0.28
CA ASN A 69 -17.27 0.16 0.21
C ASN A 69 -15.82 -0.12 -0.18
N CYS A 70 -15.19 0.79 -0.92
CA CYS A 70 -13.79 0.65 -1.29
C CYS A 70 -12.91 0.97 -0.07
N ARG A 71 -12.18 -0.01 0.44
CA ARG A 71 -11.33 0.12 1.63
C ARG A 71 -9.85 0.13 1.28
N HIS A 72 -9.48 -0.57 0.20
CA HIS A 72 -8.12 -0.77 -0.22
C HIS A 72 -7.96 -0.41 -1.70
N LEU A 73 -6.80 0.12 -2.05
CA LEU A 73 -6.40 0.29 -3.43
C LEU A 73 -5.84 -1.06 -3.92
N LEU A 74 -6.68 -1.87 -4.54
CA LEU A 74 -6.26 -3.11 -5.18
C LEU A 74 -5.72 -2.77 -6.57
N MET A 75 -4.47 -2.32 -6.62
CA MET A 75 -3.83 -1.88 -7.86
C MET A 75 -3.73 -3.01 -8.88
N GLU A 76 -3.96 -2.70 -10.14
CA GLU A 76 -3.97 -3.64 -11.26
C GLU A 76 -3.22 -3.07 -12.47
N ASN A 77 -3.04 -3.90 -13.50
CA ASN A 77 -2.51 -3.52 -14.80
C ASN A 77 -1.11 -2.91 -14.74
N ILE A 78 -0.18 -3.60 -14.07
CA ILE A 78 1.22 -3.19 -14.06
C ILE A 78 1.78 -3.22 -15.47
N ARG A 79 2.25 -2.06 -15.96
CA ARG A 79 2.81 -1.92 -17.31
C ARG A 79 3.94 -0.89 -17.34
N PRO A 80 4.87 -0.99 -18.29
CA PRO A 80 5.90 0.03 -18.50
C PRO A 80 5.29 1.40 -18.78
N CYS A 81 5.90 2.45 -18.22
CA CYS A 81 5.52 3.85 -18.42
C CYS A 81 6.75 4.76 -18.31
N GLY A 82 7.24 5.27 -19.46
CA GLY A 82 8.50 6.02 -19.48
C GLY A 82 9.66 5.15 -18.97
N ASP A 83 10.44 5.71 -18.03
CA ASP A 83 11.57 5.03 -17.40
C ASP A 83 11.16 4.17 -16.19
N GLY A 84 9.88 3.95 -15.99
CA GLY A 84 9.34 3.21 -14.86
C GLY A 84 8.14 2.35 -15.21
N TYR A 85 7.30 2.15 -14.21
CA TYR A 85 6.09 1.33 -14.32
C TYR A 85 4.90 2.06 -13.69
N GLU A 86 3.74 1.88 -14.27
CA GLU A 86 2.48 2.36 -13.72
C GLU A 86 1.53 1.21 -13.40
N MET A 87 0.67 1.44 -12.45
CA MET A 87 -0.45 0.59 -12.06
C MET A 87 -1.66 1.47 -11.75
N GLU A 88 -2.85 0.91 -11.87
CA GLU A 88 -4.08 1.66 -11.73
C GLU A 88 -5.12 0.95 -10.86
N TYR A 89 -6.04 1.73 -10.32
CA TYR A 89 -7.21 1.25 -9.59
C TYR A 89 -8.41 2.10 -10.01
N GLU A 90 -9.55 1.45 -10.19
CA GLU A 90 -10.83 2.11 -10.41
C GLU A 90 -11.85 1.59 -9.40
N GLY A 91 -12.44 2.50 -8.64
CA GLY A 91 -13.53 2.22 -7.72
C GLY A 91 -14.81 2.93 -8.16
N THR A 92 -15.93 2.27 -8.03
CA THR A 92 -17.25 2.86 -8.28
C THR A 92 -18.11 2.75 -7.03
N GLY A 93 -18.99 3.72 -6.83
CA GLY A 93 -19.90 3.73 -5.70
C GLY A 93 -21.18 4.44 -6.01
N GLN A 94 -22.21 4.18 -5.19
CA GLN A 94 -23.55 4.74 -5.34
C GLN A 94 -24.27 4.79 -4.00
N TYR A 95 -25.22 5.69 -3.88
CA TYR A 95 -26.09 5.73 -2.74
C TYR A 95 -27.33 4.86 -2.98
N TYR A 96 -27.62 3.96 -2.05
CA TYR A 96 -28.85 3.21 -2.05
C TYR A 96 -29.95 4.03 -1.40
N GLN A 97 -31.06 4.19 -2.13
CA GLN A 97 -32.24 4.87 -1.61
C GLN A 97 -33.01 3.94 -0.64
N PRO A 98 -33.76 4.48 0.31
CA PRO A 98 -34.66 3.69 1.13
C PRO A 98 -35.65 2.87 0.28
N PHE A 99 -36.10 1.73 0.79
CA PHE A 99 -37.28 1.09 0.24
C PHE A 99 -38.50 2.01 0.46
N GLY A 100 -39.33 2.16 -0.54
CA GLY A 100 -40.56 2.93 -0.43
C GLY A 100 -41.66 2.24 0.40
N GLU A 101 -41.45 0.96 0.73
CA GLU A 101 -42.40 0.11 1.42
C GLU A 101 -41.68 -0.87 2.37
N TYR A 102 -42.43 -1.43 3.32
CA TYR A 102 -41.92 -2.47 4.21
C TYR A 102 -41.62 -3.76 3.45
N GLN A 103 -40.46 -4.33 3.67
CA GLN A 103 -39.95 -5.51 2.93
C GLN A 103 -40.24 -6.85 3.61
N GLY A 104 -41.13 -6.90 4.63
CA GLY A 104 -41.46 -8.12 5.35
C GLY A 104 -40.51 -8.43 6.51
N THR A 105 -39.37 -7.76 6.60
CA THR A 105 -38.40 -7.89 7.68
C THR A 105 -37.75 -6.54 8.02
N ASN A 106 -37.27 -6.40 9.25
CA ASN A 106 -36.41 -5.31 9.69
C ASN A 106 -34.93 -5.72 9.76
N ASP A 107 -34.62 -6.99 9.47
CA ASP A 107 -33.27 -7.46 9.42
C ASP A 107 -32.62 -7.04 8.09
N TRP A 108 -31.56 -6.23 8.19
CA TRP A 108 -30.80 -5.77 7.03
C TRP A 108 -30.31 -6.90 6.13
N TRP A 109 -29.89 -8.01 6.71
CA TRP A 109 -29.31 -9.14 5.99
C TRP A 109 -30.34 -9.99 5.24
N GLU A 110 -31.61 -9.90 5.64
CA GLU A 110 -32.73 -10.60 5.00
C GLU A 110 -33.41 -9.78 3.90
N MET A 111 -33.08 -8.48 3.80
CA MET A 111 -33.66 -7.61 2.78
C MET A 111 -33.03 -7.87 1.40
N ASP A 112 -33.84 -7.87 0.35
CA ASP A 112 -33.37 -7.91 -1.03
C ASP A 112 -32.88 -6.54 -1.50
N HIS A 113 -31.62 -6.23 -1.23
CA HIS A 113 -30.98 -4.96 -1.57
C HIS A 113 -30.86 -4.72 -3.08
N SER A 114 -30.99 -5.75 -3.92
CA SER A 114 -30.98 -5.60 -5.38
C SER A 114 -32.18 -4.78 -5.89
N ARG A 115 -33.28 -4.77 -5.14
CA ARG A 115 -34.50 -3.99 -5.44
C ARG A 115 -34.43 -2.52 -5.08
N ARG A 116 -33.38 -2.07 -4.37
CA ARG A 116 -33.24 -0.68 -3.97
C ARG A 116 -32.87 0.19 -5.17
N ARG A 117 -33.57 1.29 -5.31
CA ARG A 117 -33.13 2.33 -6.25
C ARG A 117 -31.80 2.92 -5.80
N THR A 118 -30.97 3.29 -6.75
CA THR A 118 -29.69 3.90 -6.49
C THR A 118 -29.61 5.30 -7.10
N SER A 119 -28.78 6.14 -6.51
CA SER A 119 -28.50 7.50 -6.99
C SER A 119 -27.05 7.86 -6.70
N GLY A 120 -26.57 8.98 -7.29
CA GLY A 120 -25.25 9.50 -7.01
C GLY A 120 -24.15 8.52 -7.40
N HIS A 121 -24.19 8.00 -8.64
CA HIS A 121 -23.12 7.15 -9.16
C HIS A 121 -21.83 7.95 -9.31
N LEU A 122 -20.82 7.54 -8.57
CA LEU A 122 -19.52 8.18 -8.50
C LEU A 122 -18.44 7.17 -8.83
N SER A 123 -17.33 7.67 -9.36
CA SER A 123 -16.14 6.86 -9.59
C SER A 123 -14.90 7.57 -9.06
N VAL A 124 -13.90 6.79 -8.71
CA VAL A 124 -12.56 7.26 -8.38
C VAL A 124 -11.54 6.43 -9.13
N LYS A 125 -10.58 7.11 -9.72
CA LYS A 125 -9.43 6.47 -10.38
C LYS A 125 -8.16 6.85 -9.65
N VAL A 126 -7.28 5.88 -9.47
CA VAL A 126 -5.97 6.07 -8.85
C VAL A 126 -4.92 5.47 -9.77
N LYS A 127 -3.88 6.22 -10.04
CA LYS A 127 -2.68 5.75 -10.75
C LYS A 127 -1.49 5.87 -9.82
N ALA A 128 -0.73 4.82 -9.68
CA ALA A 128 0.57 4.84 -9.04
C ALA A 128 1.65 4.60 -10.11
N THR A 129 2.69 5.43 -10.10
CA THR A 129 3.87 5.27 -10.94
C THR A 129 5.07 5.01 -10.06
N VAL A 130 5.87 4.01 -10.39
CA VAL A 130 7.14 3.68 -9.72
C VAL A 130 8.25 3.90 -10.72
N THR A 131 9.09 4.88 -10.47
CA THR A 131 10.24 5.20 -11.32
C THR A 131 11.53 4.91 -10.56
N PRO A 132 12.42 4.04 -11.07
CA PRO A 132 13.73 3.85 -10.49
C PRO A 132 14.54 5.15 -10.51
N VAL A 133 15.25 5.42 -9.41
CA VAL A 133 16.24 6.49 -9.28
C VAL A 133 17.56 5.88 -8.78
N ASP A 134 18.63 6.64 -8.69
CA ASP A 134 20.00 6.13 -8.45
C ASP A 134 20.08 5.14 -7.27
N ASP A 135 19.45 5.44 -6.14
CA ASP A 135 19.52 4.62 -4.92
C ASP A 135 18.15 4.23 -4.34
N GLY A 136 17.10 4.31 -5.16
CA GLY A 136 15.74 4.02 -4.69
C GLY A 136 14.68 4.11 -5.76
N PHE A 137 13.50 4.61 -5.34
CA PHE A 137 12.31 4.70 -6.21
C PHE A 137 11.51 5.95 -5.92
N ASP A 138 11.16 6.70 -6.96
CA ASP A 138 10.12 7.73 -6.89
C ASP A 138 8.75 7.06 -7.07
N ILE A 139 7.87 7.22 -6.09
CA ILE A 139 6.52 6.66 -6.11
C ILE A 139 5.53 7.80 -6.17
N ARG A 140 4.92 8.00 -7.31
CA ARG A 140 3.92 9.05 -7.54
C ARG A 140 2.53 8.48 -7.60
N VAL A 141 1.60 9.07 -6.85
CA VAL A 141 0.20 8.68 -6.87
C VAL A 141 -0.65 9.87 -7.32
N GLN A 142 -1.50 9.62 -8.29
CA GLN A 142 -2.44 10.60 -8.83
C GLN A 142 -3.86 10.05 -8.70
N THR A 143 -4.83 10.94 -8.49
CA THR A 143 -6.25 10.56 -8.30
C THR A 143 -7.15 11.45 -9.13
N TRP A 144 -8.23 10.87 -9.62
CA TRP A 144 -9.28 11.55 -10.38
C TRP A 144 -10.66 11.05 -9.96
N GLY A 145 -11.68 11.86 -10.19
CA GLY A 145 -13.09 11.50 -9.97
C GLY A 145 -13.65 12.14 -8.70
N CYS A 146 -13.92 11.38 -7.66
CA CYS A 146 -14.56 11.91 -6.47
C CYS A 146 -13.66 12.89 -5.69
N PRO A 147 -14.00 14.20 -5.63
CA PRO A 147 -13.09 15.24 -5.12
C PRO A 147 -12.96 15.19 -3.62
N ALA A 148 -13.51 14.53 -2.81
CA ALA A 148 -13.36 14.52 -1.36
C ALA A 148 -12.88 13.17 -0.80
N SER A 149 -12.46 12.26 -1.67
CA SER A 149 -11.97 10.95 -1.22
C SER A 149 -10.60 11.09 -0.57
N THR A 150 -10.50 10.64 0.66
CA THR A 150 -9.22 10.60 1.38
C THR A 150 -8.48 9.33 1.00
N ILE A 151 -7.24 9.48 0.57
CA ILE A 151 -6.31 8.38 0.37
C ILE A 151 -5.28 8.42 1.49
N ARG A 152 -4.94 7.24 2.01
CA ARG A 152 -3.89 7.05 2.99
C ARG A 152 -2.93 5.95 2.54
N PHE A 153 -1.68 6.09 2.92
CA PHE A 153 -0.68 5.04 2.79
C PHE A 153 -0.27 4.54 4.17
N GLU A 154 -0.33 3.26 4.35
CA GLU A 154 0.07 2.55 5.56
C GLU A 154 1.35 1.78 5.27
N PHE A 155 2.38 2.02 6.08
CA PHE A 155 3.65 1.31 6.02
C PHE A 155 3.68 0.24 7.10
N GLY A 156 3.65 -1.02 6.71
CA GLY A 156 3.87 -2.13 7.65
C GLY A 156 5.35 -2.43 7.74
N ILE A 157 5.97 -2.06 8.84
CA ILE A 157 7.41 -2.22 9.08
C ILE A 157 7.63 -3.43 9.96
N LEU A 158 8.50 -4.36 9.55
CA LEU A 158 8.83 -5.52 10.35
C LEU A 158 9.62 -5.14 11.62
N PRO A 159 9.56 -5.97 12.68
CA PRO A 159 10.33 -5.74 13.91
C PRO A 159 11.84 -5.63 13.68
N ASN A 160 12.55 -5.09 14.69
CA ASN A 160 13.99 -4.87 14.72
C ASN A 160 14.51 -3.72 13.84
N VAL A 161 13.62 -2.83 13.45
CA VAL A 161 13.96 -1.59 12.77
C VAL A 161 13.73 -0.42 13.71
N LEU A 162 14.64 0.54 13.75
CA LEU A 162 14.47 1.82 14.42
C LEU A 162 13.88 2.82 13.42
N ILE A 163 12.73 3.38 13.77
CA ILE A 163 12.08 4.45 13.02
C ILE A 163 12.57 5.78 13.58
N ARG A 164 13.15 6.62 12.75
CA ARG A 164 13.61 7.97 13.09
C ARG A 164 12.81 9.00 12.30
N GLY A 165 12.47 10.09 12.93
CA GLY A 165 11.83 11.25 12.33
C GLY A 165 12.25 12.51 13.04
N GLU A 166 11.68 13.66 12.65
CA GLU A 166 11.97 14.95 13.29
C GLU A 166 11.56 14.90 14.77
N GLY A 167 12.55 14.85 15.67
CA GLY A 167 12.34 14.90 17.11
C GLY A 167 11.97 13.59 17.79
N TYR A 168 11.96 12.46 17.10
CA TYR A 168 11.67 11.16 17.70
C TYR A 168 12.49 9.99 17.14
N ARG A 169 12.62 8.94 17.98
CA ARG A 169 13.19 7.64 17.62
C ARG A 169 12.38 6.56 18.31
N ILE A 170 11.80 5.65 17.52
CA ILE A 170 10.87 4.64 18.00
C ILE A 170 11.28 3.27 17.43
N PRO A 171 11.52 2.25 18.26
CA PRO A 171 11.72 0.91 17.75
C PRO A 171 10.41 0.37 17.16
N ALA A 172 10.48 -0.28 16.00
CA ALA A 172 9.36 -0.98 15.41
C ALA A 172 9.05 -2.23 16.25
N ASN A 173 7.93 -2.19 16.97
CA ASN A 173 7.45 -3.29 17.79
C ASN A 173 6.11 -3.80 17.26
N ALA A 174 5.83 -5.09 17.46
CA ALA A 174 4.55 -5.66 17.08
C ALA A 174 3.38 -4.94 17.78
N GLY A 175 2.36 -4.59 17.02
CA GLY A 175 1.12 -3.98 17.53
C GLY A 175 1.19 -2.47 17.79
N GLY A 176 2.32 -1.81 17.52
CA GLY A 176 2.43 -0.35 17.59
C GLY A 176 1.90 0.34 16.33
N SER A 177 1.44 1.59 16.47
CA SER A 177 1.07 2.46 15.36
C SER A 177 1.60 3.87 15.57
N LEU A 178 2.09 4.48 14.50
CA LEU A 178 2.61 5.84 14.47
C LEU A 178 1.92 6.59 13.34
N VAL A 179 1.46 7.81 13.61
CA VAL A 179 0.97 8.73 12.58
C VAL A 179 2.05 9.77 12.31
N ALA A 180 2.66 9.68 11.13
CA ALA A 180 3.59 10.71 10.67
C ALA A 180 2.81 11.87 10.05
N THR A 181 2.91 13.06 10.64
CA THR A 181 2.15 14.24 10.20
C THR A 181 2.85 15.06 9.13
N LYS A 182 4.17 14.97 9.03
CA LYS A 182 4.99 15.66 8.02
C LYS A 182 6.40 15.09 7.93
N GLY A 183 7.08 15.40 6.83
CA GLY A 183 8.51 15.16 6.64
C GLY A 183 8.83 13.76 6.15
N GLU A 184 10.00 13.29 6.52
CA GLU A 184 10.54 11.99 6.12
C GLU A 184 10.71 11.09 7.33
N LEU A 185 10.61 9.78 7.07
CA LEU A 185 10.93 8.74 8.02
C LEU A 185 12.20 8.04 7.56
N GLU A 186 13.11 7.82 8.49
CA GLU A 186 14.27 6.99 8.29
C GLU A 186 14.07 5.66 9.01
N LEU A 187 14.24 4.58 8.30
CA LEU A 187 14.23 3.21 8.80
C LEU A 187 15.66 2.72 8.91
N PHE A 188 16.07 2.25 10.08
CA PHE A 188 17.44 1.84 10.37
C PHE A 188 17.47 0.50 11.10
N ASP A 189 18.26 -0.46 10.61
CA ASP A 189 18.39 -1.80 11.20
C ASP A 189 19.70 -2.02 12.00
N GLY A 190 20.48 -0.96 12.16
CA GLY A 190 21.83 -1.02 12.77
C GLY A 190 22.95 -0.96 11.75
N LYS A 191 22.70 -1.23 10.48
CA LYS A 191 23.66 -1.22 9.38
C LYS A 191 23.16 -0.42 8.18
N ASP A 192 21.99 -0.76 7.70
CA ASP A 192 21.39 -0.14 6.51
C ASP A 192 20.37 0.93 6.90
N THR A 193 20.15 1.87 5.99
CA THR A 193 19.16 2.94 6.13
C THR A 193 18.30 3.02 4.89
N VAL A 194 16.99 3.24 5.08
CA VAL A 194 16.04 3.58 4.02
C VAL A 194 15.26 4.81 4.46
N SER A 195 15.25 5.86 3.65
CA SER A 195 14.40 7.04 3.84
C SER A 195 13.10 6.89 3.07
N VAL A 196 11.99 7.25 3.69
CA VAL A 196 10.65 7.21 3.12
C VAL A 196 9.98 8.56 3.30
N GLY A 197 9.60 9.19 2.21
CA GLY A 197 8.98 10.50 2.22
C GLY A 197 9.27 11.29 0.94
N PRO A 198 8.99 12.60 0.89
CA PRO A 198 8.29 13.35 1.94
C PRO A 198 6.81 12.97 2.02
N GLY A 199 6.26 13.02 3.22
CA GLY A 199 4.85 12.76 3.48
C GLY A 199 4.23 13.80 4.41
N PHE A 200 2.90 13.85 4.43
CA PHE A 200 2.15 14.64 5.37
C PHE A 200 0.81 13.98 5.71
N ALA A 201 0.28 14.30 6.88
CA ALA A 201 -1.07 13.92 7.29
C ALA A 201 -1.92 15.16 7.49
N VAL A 202 -3.17 15.12 7.03
CA VAL A 202 -4.17 16.18 7.27
C VAL A 202 -4.79 16.03 8.64
N ASN A 203 -4.86 14.80 9.15
CA ASN A 203 -5.43 14.48 10.45
C ASN A 203 -4.31 13.98 11.38
N ASP A 204 -4.25 14.51 12.57
CA ASP A 204 -3.33 14.13 13.64
C ASP A 204 -3.84 12.90 14.44
N VAL A 205 -5.14 12.61 14.32
CA VAL A 205 -5.77 11.46 14.97
C VAL A 205 -6.56 10.64 13.96
N ILE A 206 -6.27 9.35 13.90
CA ILE A 206 -7.04 8.40 13.09
C ILE A 206 -7.79 7.46 14.02
N LYS A 207 -9.13 7.60 14.06
CA LYS A 207 -10.00 6.67 14.76
C LYS A 207 -10.33 5.48 13.86
N GLY A 208 -10.27 4.27 14.41
CA GLY A 208 -10.75 3.07 13.73
C GLY A 208 -9.85 2.58 12.60
N LEU A 209 -8.56 2.38 12.87
CA LEU A 209 -7.69 1.62 11.99
C LEU A 209 -8.16 0.16 11.98
N PHE A 210 -9.00 -0.21 11.02
CA PHE A 210 -9.45 -1.58 10.87
C PHE A 210 -8.30 -2.44 10.32
N GLY A 211 -7.98 -3.53 11.04
CA GLY A 211 -6.95 -4.49 10.63
C GLY A 211 -5.56 -4.19 11.17
N VAL A 212 -5.44 -3.43 12.24
CA VAL A 212 -4.17 -3.20 12.94
C VAL A 212 -3.89 -4.38 13.88
N GLY A 213 -3.46 -5.46 13.33
CA GLY A 213 -2.87 -6.58 14.07
C GLY A 213 -1.50 -6.88 13.49
N GLY A 214 -0.61 -5.89 13.45
CA GLY A 214 0.68 -6.01 12.79
C GLY A 214 1.73 -5.00 13.30
N PRO A 215 2.90 -4.98 12.67
CA PRO A 215 4.00 -4.10 13.04
C PRO A 215 3.61 -2.61 12.96
N VAL A 216 4.43 -1.73 13.55
CA VAL A 216 4.23 -0.27 13.55
C VAL A 216 3.91 0.23 12.14
N GLN A 217 2.84 0.98 12.02
CA GLN A 217 2.38 1.53 10.74
C GLN A 217 2.44 3.07 10.77
N PRO A 218 3.46 3.68 10.18
CA PRO A 218 3.41 5.11 9.89
C PRO A 218 2.37 5.36 8.80
N LEU A 219 1.58 6.40 8.98
CA LEU A 219 0.51 6.78 8.07
C LEU A 219 0.85 8.11 7.42
N PHE A 220 0.93 8.12 6.10
CA PHE A 220 0.98 9.34 5.31
C PHE A 220 -0.37 9.54 4.63
N GLN A 221 -0.96 10.72 4.80
CA GLN A 221 -2.19 11.10 4.15
C GLN A 221 -1.94 12.27 3.20
N ARG A 222 -2.33 12.12 1.97
CA ARG A 222 -2.34 13.24 1.01
C ARG A 222 -3.79 13.68 0.76
N ARG A 223 -4.01 14.97 0.85
CA ARG A 223 -5.21 15.62 0.33
C ARG A 223 -4.79 16.40 -0.90
N ASP A 224 -5.28 16.01 -2.06
CA ASP A 224 -5.06 16.83 -3.24
C ASP A 224 -5.79 18.17 -3.03
N LYS A 225 -5.05 19.26 -3.14
CA LYS A 225 -5.64 20.58 -3.28
C LYS A 225 -6.04 20.72 -4.72
N PHE A 226 -7.31 21.00 -4.94
CA PHE A 226 -7.86 21.40 -6.22
C PHE A 226 -7.45 22.82 -6.57
#